data_7b7cbda12731e6deb029fecf2bc69018
#
_entry.id   7b7cbda12731e6deb029fecf2bc69018
#
_cell.length_a   1.000
_cell.length_b   1.000
_cell.length_c   1.000
_cell.angle_alpha   90.00
_cell.angle_beta   90.00
_cell.angle_gamma   90.00
#
_symmetry.space_group_name_H-M   'P 1'
#
loop_
_entity.id
_entity.type
_entity.pdbx_description
1 polymer ?
#
loop_
_entity_poly.entity_id
_entity_poly.type
_entity_poly.pdbx_seq_one_letter_code
_entity_poly.pdbx_strand_id
1 'polypeptide(L)'
;PVSHVKCKSSTDFYKELKIHNNKKIYESDFNPVFRFLSENYKDVDSPTLHTAFFDIETDFCQERGYAPTSDPFNQITAISLYLNWLDKLICLVIAPSTLTPTEANDIVNGFEEDVILFNTEVEMVEAFFLLIDDADVLSGWNSEAYDIPYQVNRVTKIMNKNATRKFCLWNKLPKKRTFERYG
;
A
#
# COMPACT_ATOMS: atom_id res chain seq x y z
N PRO A 1 16.13 28.29 35.83
CA PRO A 1 15.67 26.90 35.84
C PRO A 1 14.91 26.58 34.56
N VAL A 2 15.15 25.41 34.01
CA VAL A 2 14.41 24.87 32.87
C VAL A 2 13.15 24.21 33.41
N SER A 3 11.99 24.53 32.85
CA SER A 3 10.73 23.90 33.21
C SER A 3 10.18 23.11 31.97
N HIS A 4 9.56 21.97 32.24
CA HIS A 4 8.91 21.17 31.22
C HIS A 4 7.45 21.58 31.06
N VAL A 5 7.02 21.75 29.80
CA VAL A 5 5.61 21.99 29.46
C VAL A 5 5.02 20.68 28.89
N LYS A 6 3.98 20.18 29.53
CA LYS A 6 3.27 18.99 29.07
C LYS A 6 2.11 19.39 28.16
N CYS A 7 2.12 18.91 26.92
CA CYS A 7 1.04 19.13 25.96
C CYS A 7 0.21 17.84 25.80
N LYS A 8 -1.11 17.98 25.78
CA LYS A 8 -2.04 16.83 25.61
C LYS A 8 -2.31 16.49 24.13
N SER A 9 -2.00 17.43 23.25
CA SER A 9 -2.25 17.29 21.82
C SER A 9 -1.28 18.18 21.03
N SER A 10 -1.19 17.95 19.72
CA SER A 10 -0.45 18.84 18.81
C SER A 10 -1.01 20.27 18.82
N THR A 11 -2.32 20.43 18.98
CA THR A 11 -2.96 21.76 19.10
C THR A 11 -2.50 22.49 20.36
N ASP A 12 -2.41 21.80 21.50
CA ASP A 12 -1.88 22.38 22.74
C ASP A 12 -0.40 22.75 22.58
N PHE A 13 0.39 21.90 21.95
CA PHE A 13 1.80 22.19 21.68
C PHE A 13 1.99 23.51 20.92
N TYR A 14 1.24 23.74 19.84
CA TYR A 14 1.32 25.00 19.10
C TYR A 14 0.79 26.21 19.88
N LYS A 15 -0.18 26.02 20.77
CA LYS A 15 -0.64 27.09 21.68
C LYS A 15 0.45 27.48 22.70
N GLU A 16 1.08 26.47 23.31
CA GLU A 16 2.17 26.68 24.26
C GLU A 16 3.39 27.38 23.63
N LEU A 17 3.74 27.00 22.39
CA LEU A 17 4.77 27.68 21.60
C LEU A 17 4.47 29.19 21.45
N LYS A 18 3.21 29.56 21.20
CA LYS A 18 2.79 30.95 21.05
C LYS A 18 2.84 31.70 22.39
N ILE A 19 2.41 31.06 23.48
CA ILE A 19 2.43 31.65 24.84
C ILE A 19 3.86 31.93 25.30
N HIS A 20 4.81 31.08 24.91
CA HIS A 20 6.19 31.16 25.33
C HIS A 20 7.16 31.74 24.28
N ASN A 21 6.65 32.39 23.23
CA ASN A 21 7.43 32.88 22.09
C ASN A 21 8.56 33.90 22.48
N ASN A 22 8.49 34.53 23.66
CA ASN A 22 9.49 35.45 24.18
C ASN A 22 10.52 34.77 25.09
N LYS A 23 10.46 33.45 25.26
CA LYS A 23 11.39 32.67 26.08
C LYS A 23 12.30 31.82 25.21
N LYS A 24 13.45 31.42 25.74
CA LYS A 24 14.23 30.37 25.09
C LYS A 24 13.49 29.06 25.22
N ILE A 25 13.04 28.55 24.06
CA ILE A 25 12.35 27.26 23.95
C ILE A 25 13.35 26.26 23.37
N TYR A 26 13.46 25.09 23.99
CA TYR A 26 14.31 23.99 23.53
C TYR A 26 13.42 22.87 23.01
N GLU A 27 13.91 22.16 21.99
CA GLU A 27 13.24 20.99 21.40
C GLU A 27 11.83 21.30 20.83
N SER A 28 11.56 22.55 20.49
CA SER A 28 10.27 22.97 19.91
C SER A 28 10.10 22.52 18.45
N ASP A 29 11.18 22.22 17.78
CA ASP A 29 11.28 21.71 16.42
C ASP A 29 11.27 20.17 16.36
N PHE A 30 11.43 19.52 17.52
CA PHE A 30 11.43 18.07 17.59
C PHE A 30 10.00 17.52 17.59
N ASN A 31 9.71 16.58 16.68
CA ASN A 31 8.39 15.98 16.60
C ASN A 31 8.05 15.22 17.90
N PRO A 32 6.92 15.56 18.57
CA PRO A 32 6.55 14.93 19.84
C PRO A 32 6.39 13.40 19.76
N VAL A 33 6.02 12.86 18.60
CA VAL A 33 5.92 11.41 18.36
C VAL A 33 7.30 10.76 18.41
N PHE A 34 8.29 11.36 17.75
CA PHE A 34 9.67 10.84 17.78
C PHE A 34 10.27 10.93 19.17
N ARG A 35 9.98 11.99 19.90
CA ARG A 35 10.39 12.11 21.30
C ARG A 35 9.79 11.01 22.16
N PHE A 36 8.48 10.80 22.07
CA PHE A 36 7.79 9.72 22.77
C PHE A 36 8.39 8.35 22.45
N LEU A 37 8.64 8.07 21.17
CA LEU A 37 9.25 6.83 20.73
C LEU A 37 10.67 6.67 21.28
N SER A 38 11.50 7.72 21.21
CA SER A 38 12.86 7.71 21.73
C SER A 38 12.92 7.51 23.26
N GLU A 39 11.99 8.08 24.02
CA GLU A 39 11.96 7.95 25.48
C GLU A 39 11.42 6.59 25.95
N ASN A 40 10.48 5.99 25.24
CA ASN A 40 9.77 4.81 25.69
C ASN A 40 10.19 3.50 24.99
N TYR A 41 10.82 3.60 23.81
CA TYR A 41 11.15 2.45 22.96
C TYR A 41 12.62 2.39 22.53
N LYS A 42 13.51 3.19 23.12
CA LYS A 42 14.94 3.26 22.73
C LYS A 42 15.68 1.93 22.90
N ASP A 43 15.27 1.12 23.86
CA ASP A 43 15.90 -0.15 24.22
C ASP A 43 15.06 -1.37 23.76
N VAL A 44 14.08 -1.12 22.91
CA VAL A 44 13.21 -2.16 22.35
C VAL A 44 13.65 -2.46 20.91
N ASP A 45 13.78 -3.73 20.57
CA ASP A 45 14.06 -4.15 19.21
C ASP A 45 12.95 -3.69 18.25
N SER A 46 13.35 -3.33 17.03
CA SER A 46 12.39 -2.99 15.99
C SER A 46 11.49 -4.20 15.68
N PRO A 47 10.17 -4.02 15.58
CA PRO A 47 9.30 -5.11 15.17
C PRO A 47 9.65 -5.57 13.75
N THR A 48 9.49 -6.87 13.50
CA THR A 48 9.53 -7.38 12.15
C THR A 48 8.29 -6.91 11.41
N LEU A 49 8.48 -6.16 10.33
CA LEU A 49 7.36 -5.68 9.51
C LEU A 49 6.88 -6.78 8.57
N HIS A 50 5.58 -6.91 8.44
CA HIS A 50 4.92 -7.69 7.41
C HIS A 50 4.97 -6.91 6.09
N THR A 51 5.81 -7.33 5.18
CA THR A 51 5.95 -6.69 3.87
C THR A 51 5.39 -7.58 2.78
N ALA A 52 4.40 -7.09 2.05
CA ALA A 52 3.93 -7.71 0.81
C ALA A 52 4.63 -7.04 -0.37
N PHE A 53 5.44 -7.83 -1.08
CA PHE A 53 6.03 -7.42 -2.36
C PHE A 53 5.11 -7.90 -3.46
N PHE A 54 4.76 -7.01 -4.38
CA PHE A 54 3.84 -7.36 -5.45
C PHE A 54 4.16 -6.65 -6.76
N ASP A 55 3.66 -7.22 -7.83
CA ASP A 55 3.72 -6.71 -9.19
C ASP A 55 2.41 -7.04 -9.91
N ILE A 56 1.99 -6.22 -10.87
CA ILE A 56 0.77 -6.44 -11.63
C ILE A 56 1.05 -6.60 -13.12
N GLU A 57 0.25 -7.45 -13.76
CA GLU A 57 0.17 -7.52 -15.22
C GLU A 57 -1.19 -7.01 -15.70
N THR A 58 -1.19 -6.26 -16.79
CA THR A 58 -2.41 -5.70 -17.35
C THR A 58 -2.61 -6.15 -18.79
N ASP A 59 -3.86 -6.25 -19.17
CA ASP A 59 -4.22 -6.54 -20.55
C ASP A 59 -3.74 -5.42 -21.49
N PHE A 60 -3.70 -5.74 -22.78
CA PHE A 60 -3.35 -4.82 -23.85
C PHE A 60 -4.54 -4.61 -24.78
N CYS A 61 -4.92 -3.36 -25.00
CA CYS A 61 -5.96 -3.00 -25.95
C CYS A 61 -5.33 -2.65 -27.30
N GLN A 62 -5.67 -3.40 -28.35
CA GLN A 62 -5.11 -3.17 -29.70
C GLN A 62 -5.37 -1.76 -30.24
N GLU A 63 -6.52 -1.17 -29.91
CA GLU A 63 -6.93 0.14 -30.39
C GLU A 63 -6.32 1.29 -29.57
N ARG A 64 -6.13 1.10 -28.27
CA ARG A 64 -5.73 2.13 -27.31
C ARG A 64 -4.35 1.93 -26.69
N GLY A 65 -3.74 0.76 -26.87
CA GLY A 65 -2.45 0.39 -26.27
C GLY A 65 -2.54 0.08 -24.77
N TYR A 66 -1.45 0.31 -24.07
CA TYR A 66 -1.37 0.20 -22.62
C TYR A 66 -2.07 1.37 -21.93
N ALA A 67 -2.83 1.08 -20.88
CA ALA A 67 -3.54 2.08 -20.12
C ALA A 67 -2.59 2.86 -19.19
N PRO A 68 -2.67 4.21 -19.15
CA PRO A 68 -1.95 4.97 -18.15
C PRO A 68 -2.58 4.81 -16.76
N THR A 69 -1.80 5.02 -15.71
CA THR A 69 -2.30 4.94 -14.32
C THR A 69 -3.45 5.89 -14.03
N SER A 70 -3.54 7.03 -14.75
CA SER A 70 -4.61 8.02 -14.58
C SER A 70 -5.95 7.61 -15.20
N ASP A 71 -5.94 6.73 -16.22
CA ASP A 71 -7.13 6.14 -16.84
C ASP A 71 -6.88 4.64 -17.09
N PRO A 72 -6.96 3.79 -16.07
CA PRO A 72 -6.68 2.36 -16.15
C PRO A 72 -7.86 1.64 -16.82
N PHE A 73 -7.94 1.71 -18.14
CA PHE A 73 -9.02 1.06 -18.91
C PHE A 73 -8.78 -0.42 -19.15
N ASN A 74 -7.52 -0.88 -19.16
CA ASN A 74 -7.20 -2.29 -19.28
C ASN A 74 -7.40 -3.04 -17.95
N GLN A 75 -7.81 -4.30 -18.07
CA GLN A 75 -8.00 -5.21 -16.96
C GLN A 75 -6.64 -5.56 -16.33
N ILE A 76 -6.59 -5.71 -15.00
CA ILE A 76 -5.48 -6.40 -14.35
C ILE A 76 -5.70 -7.89 -14.56
N THR A 77 -4.74 -8.55 -15.19
CA THR A 77 -4.84 -9.98 -15.55
C THR A 77 -4.08 -10.89 -14.60
N ALA A 78 -3.06 -10.36 -13.93
CA ALA A 78 -2.36 -11.10 -12.89
C ALA A 78 -1.85 -10.15 -11.79
N ILE A 79 -1.74 -10.70 -10.59
CA ILE A 79 -1.06 -10.07 -9.45
C ILE A 79 -0.16 -11.15 -8.85
N SER A 80 1.15 -10.97 -8.96
CA SER A 80 2.12 -11.77 -8.23
C SER A 80 2.46 -11.11 -6.91
N LEU A 81 2.53 -11.87 -5.83
CA LEU A 81 2.87 -11.32 -4.53
C LEU A 81 3.69 -12.30 -3.69
N TYR A 82 4.67 -11.74 -2.97
CA TYR A 82 5.45 -12.44 -1.97
C TYR A 82 5.15 -11.85 -0.58
N LEU A 83 4.69 -12.71 0.32
CA LEU A 83 4.34 -12.37 1.69
C LEU A 83 5.49 -12.80 2.61
N ASN A 84 6.33 -11.85 3.06
CA ASN A 84 7.55 -12.17 3.81
C ASN A 84 7.27 -12.87 5.15
N TRP A 85 6.14 -12.59 5.79
CA TRP A 85 5.78 -13.20 7.08
C TRP A 85 5.27 -14.64 6.98
N LEU A 86 4.89 -15.08 5.77
CA LEU A 86 4.48 -16.45 5.48
C LEU A 86 5.53 -17.21 4.68
N ASP A 87 6.56 -16.52 4.16
CA ASP A 87 7.52 -17.03 3.20
C ASP A 87 6.83 -17.69 2.00
N LYS A 88 5.81 -17.00 1.45
CA LYS A 88 4.97 -17.52 0.37
C LYS A 88 4.97 -16.61 -0.83
N LEU A 89 5.19 -17.22 -2.01
CA LEU A 89 4.93 -16.64 -3.32
C LEU A 89 3.55 -17.12 -3.80
N ILE A 90 2.69 -16.18 -4.19
CA ILE A 90 1.33 -16.45 -4.65
C ILE A 90 1.11 -15.66 -5.93
N CYS A 91 0.49 -16.27 -6.94
CA CYS A 91 0.10 -15.60 -8.16
C CYS A 91 -1.43 -15.70 -8.33
N LEU A 92 -2.09 -14.56 -8.40
CA LEU A 92 -3.53 -14.45 -8.67
C LEU A 92 -3.69 -14.16 -10.15
N VAL A 93 -4.48 -14.92 -10.88
CA VAL A 93 -4.54 -14.84 -12.34
C VAL A 93 -5.98 -14.94 -12.85
N ILE A 94 -6.29 -14.19 -13.89
CA ILE A 94 -7.50 -14.37 -14.69
C ILE A 94 -7.11 -15.13 -15.94
N ALA A 95 -7.75 -16.28 -16.18
CA ALA A 95 -7.46 -17.08 -17.37
C ALA A 95 -7.77 -16.28 -18.65
N PRO A 96 -6.87 -16.32 -19.66
CA PRO A 96 -7.16 -15.76 -20.97
C PRO A 96 -8.43 -16.36 -21.57
N SER A 97 -9.23 -15.54 -22.23
CA SER A 97 -10.48 -16.00 -22.88
C SER A 97 -10.27 -17.02 -24.01
N THR A 98 -9.02 -17.22 -24.43
CA THR A 98 -8.62 -18.22 -25.43
C THR A 98 -8.50 -19.64 -24.86
N LEU A 99 -8.46 -19.78 -23.54
CA LEU A 99 -8.38 -21.08 -22.85
C LEU A 99 -9.74 -21.49 -22.32
N THR A 100 -10.02 -22.79 -22.41
CA THR A 100 -11.13 -23.36 -21.65
C THR A 100 -10.79 -23.45 -20.15
N PRO A 101 -11.79 -23.51 -19.27
CA PRO A 101 -11.54 -23.67 -17.82
C PRO A 101 -10.69 -24.89 -17.48
N THR A 102 -10.83 -25.98 -18.21
CA THR A 102 -10.03 -27.21 -18.03
C THR A 102 -8.57 -26.98 -18.40
N GLU A 103 -8.30 -26.41 -19.57
CA GLU A 103 -6.94 -26.09 -20.01
C GLU A 103 -6.24 -25.12 -19.04
N ALA A 104 -6.96 -24.08 -18.57
CA ALA A 104 -6.42 -23.14 -17.60
C ALA A 104 -6.06 -23.84 -16.29
N ASN A 105 -6.93 -24.71 -15.77
CA ASN A 105 -6.64 -25.47 -14.55
C ASN A 105 -5.48 -26.45 -14.73
N ASP A 106 -5.38 -27.12 -15.88
CA ASP A 106 -4.28 -28.06 -16.17
C ASP A 106 -2.93 -27.32 -16.20
N ILE A 107 -2.90 -26.11 -16.76
CA ILE A 107 -1.70 -25.26 -16.76
C ILE A 107 -1.32 -24.86 -15.34
N VAL A 108 -2.28 -24.38 -14.56
CA VAL A 108 -2.04 -23.92 -13.17
C VAL A 108 -1.53 -25.07 -12.29
N ASN A 109 -2.09 -26.26 -12.42
CA ASN A 109 -1.67 -27.44 -11.68
C ASN A 109 -0.24 -27.91 -12.04
N GLY A 110 0.36 -27.38 -13.10
CA GLY A 110 1.73 -27.66 -13.48
C GLY A 110 2.79 -26.76 -12.82
N PHE A 111 2.39 -25.72 -12.09
CA PHE A 111 3.30 -24.86 -11.35
C PHE A 111 3.59 -25.44 -9.96
N GLU A 112 4.78 -25.17 -9.44
CA GLU A 112 5.16 -25.52 -8.07
C GLU A 112 4.66 -24.47 -7.07
N GLU A 113 4.48 -23.23 -7.52
CA GLU A 113 4.00 -22.11 -6.74
C GLU A 113 2.48 -22.08 -6.65
N ASP A 114 1.96 -21.36 -5.64
CA ASP A 114 0.53 -21.17 -5.43
C ASP A 114 -0.06 -20.23 -6.51
N VAL A 115 -0.58 -20.77 -7.60
CA VAL A 115 -1.31 -20.02 -8.64
C VAL A 115 -2.80 -20.22 -8.47
N ILE A 116 -3.56 -19.12 -8.32
CA ILE A 116 -5.01 -19.15 -8.07
C ILE A 116 -5.73 -18.48 -9.24
N LEU A 117 -6.65 -19.23 -9.87
CA LEU A 117 -7.48 -18.74 -10.97
C LEU A 117 -8.75 -18.07 -10.47
N PHE A 118 -9.08 -16.95 -11.08
CA PHE A 118 -10.32 -16.20 -10.85
C PHE A 118 -11.10 -16.04 -12.15
N ASN A 119 -12.43 -15.96 -12.03
CA ASN A 119 -13.31 -15.72 -13.17
C ASN A 119 -13.43 -14.23 -13.49
N THR A 120 -13.26 -13.37 -12.50
CA THR A 120 -13.40 -11.92 -12.66
C THR A 120 -12.28 -11.16 -11.98
N GLU A 121 -11.98 -9.96 -12.50
CA GLU A 121 -11.01 -9.06 -11.91
C GLU A 121 -11.42 -8.63 -10.48
N VAL A 122 -12.70 -8.47 -10.23
CA VAL A 122 -13.20 -8.07 -8.90
C VAL A 122 -12.91 -9.16 -7.87
N GLU A 123 -13.19 -10.44 -8.19
CA GLU A 123 -12.87 -11.57 -7.30
C GLU A 123 -11.36 -11.66 -7.02
N MET A 124 -10.53 -11.48 -8.05
CA MET A 124 -9.07 -11.48 -7.91
C MET A 124 -8.58 -10.34 -7.00
N VAL A 125 -9.11 -9.13 -7.17
CA VAL A 125 -8.76 -7.97 -6.34
C VAL A 125 -9.26 -8.15 -4.90
N GLU A 126 -10.43 -8.74 -4.69
CA GLU A 126 -10.93 -9.06 -3.34
C GLU A 126 -10.03 -10.07 -2.64
N ALA A 127 -9.57 -11.10 -3.34
CA ALA A 127 -8.59 -12.06 -2.82
C ALA A 127 -7.25 -11.39 -2.49
N PHE A 128 -6.76 -10.51 -3.36
CA PHE A 128 -5.56 -9.72 -3.09
C PHE A 128 -5.71 -8.91 -1.80
N PHE A 129 -6.83 -8.23 -1.58
CA PHE A 129 -7.09 -7.49 -0.36
C PHE A 129 -7.07 -8.36 0.91
N LEU A 130 -7.57 -9.60 0.83
CA LEU A 130 -7.50 -10.52 1.95
C LEU A 130 -6.06 -10.95 2.27
N LEU A 131 -5.25 -11.15 1.24
CA LEU A 131 -3.85 -11.56 1.39
C LEU A 131 -2.97 -10.46 1.98
N ILE A 132 -3.25 -9.19 1.69
CA ILE A 132 -2.48 -8.05 2.19
C ILE A 132 -3.06 -7.44 3.49
N ASP A 133 -4.11 -7.98 4.06
CA ASP A 133 -4.80 -7.38 5.23
C ASP A 133 -3.87 -7.26 6.46
N ASP A 134 -2.93 -8.20 6.61
CA ASP A 134 -1.91 -8.21 7.68
C ASP A 134 -0.60 -7.48 7.28
N ALA A 135 -0.53 -6.87 6.09
CA ALA A 135 0.68 -6.18 5.66
C ALA A 135 0.85 -4.81 6.32
N ASP A 136 2.02 -4.56 6.90
CA ASP A 136 2.42 -3.22 7.35
C ASP A 136 2.91 -2.35 6.18
N VAL A 137 3.51 -2.99 5.18
CA VAL A 137 4.14 -2.34 4.02
C VAL A 137 3.74 -3.06 2.73
N LEU A 138 3.32 -2.28 1.74
CA LEU A 138 3.19 -2.71 0.35
C LEU A 138 4.38 -2.17 -0.44
N SER A 139 5.08 -3.03 -1.15
CA SER A 139 6.27 -2.71 -1.93
C SER A 139 6.32 -3.46 -3.26
N GLY A 140 7.18 -3.04 -4.17
CA GLY A 140 7.41 -3.67 -5.46
C GLY A 140 8.34 -2.81 -6.31
N TRP A 141 8.82 -3.35 -7.42
CA TRP A 141 9.65 -2.58 -8.33
C TRP A 141 8.84 -1.46 -8.98
N ASN A 142 9.27 -0.21 -8.78
CA ASN A 142 8.57 0.98 -9.30
C ASN A 142 7.07 1.08 -8.92
N SER A 143 6.64 0.34 -7.90
CA SER A 143 5.22 0.22 -7.52
C SER A 143 4.57 1.55 -7.13
N GLU A 144 5.34 2.50 -6.60
CA GLU A 144 4.84 3.84 -6.26
C GLU A 144 4.46 4.67 -7.49
N ALA A 145 5.10 4.42 -8.65
CA ALA A 145 4.86 5.15 -9.88
C ALA A 145 3.85 4.46 -10.81
N TYR A 146 3.72 3.14 -10.75
CA TYR A 146 2.84 2.39 -11.64
C TYR A 146 1.81 1.51 -10.90
N ASP A 147 2.22 0.45 -10.23
CA ASP A 147 1.31 -0.59 -9.71
C ASP A 147 0.28 -0.04 -8.73
N ILE A 148 0.73 0.70 -7.72
CA ILE A 148 -0.18 1.27 -6.70
C ILE A 148 -1.14 2.30 -7.31
N PRO A 149 -0.70 3.31 -8.08
CA PRO A 149 -1.61 4.24 -8.74
C PRO A 149 -2.55 3.56 -9.72
N TYR A 150 -2.08 2.56 -10.47
CA TYR A 150 -2.91 1.82 -11.40
C TYR A 150 -4.02 1.07 -10.66
N GLN A 151 -3.67 0.27 -9.66
CA GLN A 151 -4.63 -0.51 -8.87
C GLN A 151 -5.64 0.39 -8.14
N VAL A 152 -5.19 1.47 -7.48
CA VAL A 152 -6.08 2.39 -6.77
C VAL A 152 -7.11 3.00 -7.72
N ASN A 153 -6.69 3.44 -8.90
CA ASN A 153 -7.59 4.02 -9.89
C ASN A 153 -8.47 2.94 -10.55
N ARG A 154 -7.92 1.75 -10.82
CA ARG A 154 -8.67 0.63 -11.37
C ARG A 154 -9.76 0.14 -10.42
N VAL A 155 -9.42 -0.08 -9.16
CA VAL A 155 -10.37 -0.46 -8.10
C VAL A 155 -11.46 0.60 -7.93
N THR A 156 -11.11 1.87 -8.00
CA THR A 156 -12.11 2.95 -7.99
C THR A 156 -13.11 2.82 -9.15
N LYS A 157 -12.63 2.40 -10.33
CA LYS A 157 -13.42 2.29 -11.56
C LYS A 157 -14.31 1.03 -11.58
N ILE A 158 -13.78 -0.13 -11.18
CA ILE A 158 -14.50 -1.42 -11.26
C ILE A 158 -15.33 -1.75 -10.01
N MET A 159 -14.98 -1.17 -8.88
CA MET A 159 -15.71 -1.34 -7.62
C MET A 159 -16.25 0.01 -7.13
N ASN A 160 -15.48 0.72 -6.34
CA ASN A 160 -15.77 2.08 -5.88
C ASN A 160 -14.57 2.66 -5.11
N LYS A 161 -14.62 3.99 -4.85
CA LYS A 161 -13.56 4.68 -4.09
C LYS A 161 -13.38 4.14 -2.67
N ASN A 162 -14.43 3.66 -2.01
CA ASN A 162 -14.29 3.16 -0.64
C ASN A 162 -13.53 1.83 -0.58
N ALA A 163 -13.61 0.99 -1.62
CA ALA A 163 -12.84 -0.25 -1.70
C ALA A 163 -11.32 0.02 -1.63
N THR A 164 -10.86 1.17 -2.14
CA THR A 164 -9.43 1.54 -2.10
C THR A 164 -8.86 1.74 -0.70
N ARG A 165 -9.70 1.81 0.33
CA ARG A 165 -9.27 1.88 1.73
C ARG A 165 -8.49 0.64 2.17
N LYS A 166 -8.71 -0.50 1.49
CA LYS A 166 -8.01 -1.76 1.72
C LYS A 166 -6.50 -1.69 1.40
N PHE A 167 -6.05 -0.72 0.59
CA PHE A 167 -4.63 -0.45 0.38
C PHE A 167 -3.95 0.30 1.53
N CYS A 168 -4.68 0.72 2.54
CA CYS A 168 -4.16 1.62 3.56
C CYS A 168 -4.42 1.10 4.97
N LEU A 169 -3.42 1.19 5.83
CA LEU A 169 -3.56 0.96 7.25
C LEU A 169 -4.68 1.84 7.85
N TRP A 170 -5.38 1.28 8.85
CA TRP A 170 -6.46 1.95 9.59
C TRP A 170 -7.63 2.40 8.72
N ASN A 171 -7.88 1.70 7.61
CA ASN A 171 -9.00 1.96 6.71
C ASN A 171 -9.05 3.42 6.19
N LYS A 172 -7.88 4.01 5.95
CA LYS A 172 -7.75 5.36 5.39
C LYS A 172 -7.84 5.31 3.86
N LEU A 173 -8.28 6.40 3.25
CA LEU A 173 -8.22 6.55 1.80
C LEU A 173 -6.77 6.81 1.35
N PRO A 174 -6.32 6.20 0.24
CA PRO A 174 -5.02 6.49 -0.37
C PRO A 174 -4.88 7.98 -0.68
N LYS A 175 -3.70 8.53 -0.42
CA LYS A 175 -3.36 9.92 -0.72
C LYS A 175 -2.03 9.98 -1.45
N LYS A 176 -2.04 10.54 -2.66
CA LYS A 176 -0.80 10.87 -3.36
C LYS A 176 -0.16 12.10 -2.72
N ARG A 177 1.13 12.02 -2.41
CA ARG A 177 1.94 13.18 -2.01
C ARG A 177 3.03 13.38 -3.06
N THR A 178 3.19 14.61 -3.50
CA THR A 178 4.29 15.02 -4.37
C THR A 178 5.28 15.79 -3.52
N PHE A 179 6.56 15.41 -3.58
CA PHE A 179 7.64 16.12 -2.92
C PHE A 179 8.48 16.79 -4.00
N GLU A 180 8.65 18.11 -3.92
CA GLU A 180 9.66 18.82 -4.69
C GLU A 180 10.98 18.68 -3.95
N ARG A 181 11.97 18.04 -4.58
CA ARG A 181 13.36 18.10 -4.13
C ARG A 181 13.96 19.36 -4.72
N TYR A 182 14.26 20.33 -3.88
CA TYR A 182 15.17 21.38 -4.26
C TYR A 182 16.56 20.74 -4.37
N GLY A 183 17.07 20.66 -5.61
CA GLY A 183 18.43 20.23 -5.94
C GLY A 183 19.41 21.37 -5.70
#